data_5df12417319e7833beb6f47b3b6fd025
#
_entry.id   5df12417319e7833beb6f47b3b6fd025
#
_cell.length_a   1.000
_cell.length_b   1.000
_cell.length_c   1.000
_cell.angle_alpha   90.00
_cell.angle_beta   90.00
_cell.angle_gamma   90.00
#
_symmetry.space_group_name_H-M   'P 1'
#
loop_
_entity.id
_entity.type
_entity.pdbx_description
1 polymer ?
#
loop_
_entity_poly.entity_id
_entity_poly.type
_entity_poly.pdbx_seq_one_letter_code
_entity_poly.pdbx_strand_id
1 'polypeptide(L)'
;MFKDYIRDLKNEFKGYNMQTLLQDILAGLTVAAVALPLALAFGVSSGADAGAGFITAIIAGLVIGVLSGASYQISGPTGAMSAILIGLSTTYGLQGVFIASFLSGCMLIIASLFKFGKIVSFIPTSVITGFTSGI
;
A
#
# COMPACT_ATOMS: atom_id res chain seq x y z
N MET A 1 12.01 -17.38 -5.84
CA MET A 1 11.15 -16.18 -5.76
C MET A 1 9.72 -16.46 -6.22
N PHE A 2 9.41 -16.68 -7.50
CA PHE A 2 8.03 -16.95 -7.95
C PHE A 2 7.48 -18.30 -7.46
N LYS A 3 8.31 -19.34 -7.43
CA LYS A 3 7.95 -20.66 -6.88
C LYS A 3 7.70 -20.62 -5.37
N ASP A 4 8.44 -19.80 -4.65
CA ASP A 4 8.27 -19.63 -3.20
C ASP A 4 6.96 -18.89 -2.92
N TYR A 5 6.65 -17.85 -3.69
CA TYR A 5 5.39 -17.13 -3.62
C TYR A 5 4.17 -18.06 -3.82
N ILE A 6 4.18 -18.90 -4.86
CA ILE A 6 3.09 -19.86 -5.13
C ILE A 6 2.98 -20.90 -4.01
N ARG A 7 4.11 -21.33 -3.45
CA ARG A 7 4.13 -22.30 -2.34
C ARG A 7 3.53 -21.67 -1.08
N ASP A 8 3.89 -20.45 -0.77
CA ASP A 8 3.42 -19.73 0.40
C ASP A 8 1.92 -19.42 0.27
N LEU A 9 1.48 -18.99 -0.90
CA LEU A 9 0.06 -18.80 -1.21
C LEU A 9 -0.74 -20.10 -1.02
N LYS A 10 -0.25 -21.23 -1.53
CA LYS A 10 -0.90 -22.53 -1.33
C LYS A 10 -0.95 -22.97 0.13
N ASN A 11 0.07 -22.65 0.90
CA ASN A 11 0.10 -22.97 2.33
C ASN A 11 -0.89 -22.11 3.13
N GLU A 12 -1.04 -20.87 2.76
CA GLU A 12 -1.96 -19.91 3.40
C GLU A 12 -3.43 -20.31 3.19
N PHE A 13 -3.76 -20.80 2.00
CA PHE A 13 -5.11 -21.30 1.70
C PHE A 13 -5.33 -22.78 2.10
N LYS A 14 -4.35 -23.42 2.73
CA LYS A 14 -4.47 -24.81 3.17
C LYS A 14 -5.33 -24.88 4.43
N GLY A 15 -6.53 -25.48 4.29
CA GLY A 15 -7.51 -25.56 5.37
C GLY A 15 -8.51 -24.39 5.40
N TYR A 16 -8.52 -23.56 4.34
CA TYR A 16 -9.49 -22.48 4.21
C TYR A 16 -10.92 -23.03 4.18
N ASN A 17 -11.76 -22.56 5.07
CA ASN A 17 -13.14 -23.01 5.21
C ASN A 17 -14.12 -21.83 5.20
N MET A 18 -15.43 -22.12 5.19
CA MET A 18 -16.46 -21.09 5.15
C MET A 18 -16.43 -20.16 6.37
N GLN A 19 -16.01 -20.63 7.51
CA GLN A 19 -15.90 -19.82 8.72
C GLN A 19 -14.73 -18.83 8.61
N THR A 20 -13.60 -19.25 8.07
CA THR A 20 -12.45 -18.37 7.78
C THR A 20 -12.84 -17.31 6.75
N LEU A 21 -13.55 -17.70 5.67
CA LEU A 21 -14.05 -16.75 4.67
C LEU A 21 -14.94 -15.67 5.30
N LEU A 22 -15.84 -16.06 6.20
CA LEU A 22 -16.74 -15.11 6.86
C LEU A 22 -15.95 -14.12 7.74
N GLN A 23 -14.93 -14.61 8.45
CA GLN A 23 -14.05 -13.76 9.26
C GLN A 23 -13.26 -12.79 8.38
N ASP A 24 -12.75 -13.24 7.24
CA ASP A 24 -12.01 -12.39 6.29
C ASP A 24 -12.91 -11.32 5.67
N ILE A 25 -14.17 -11.66 5.34
CA ILE A 25 -15.13 -10.69 4.83
C ILE A 25 -15.44 -9.62 5.89
N LEU A 26 -15.67 -10.01 7.14
CA LEU A 26 -15.94 -9.07 8.23
C LEU A 26 -14.72 -8.18 8.51
N ALA A 27 -13.53 -8.75 8.53
CA ALA A 27 -12.29 -8.00 8.67
C ALA A 27 -12.10 -7.02 7.50
N GLY A 28 -12.31 -7.47 6.26
CA GLY A 28 -12.23 -6.63 5.07
C GLY A 28 -13.24 -5.49 5.09
N LEU A 29 -14.47 -5.73 5.53
CA LEU A 29 -15.49 -4.69 5.67
C LEU A 29 -15.09 -3.64 6.71
N THR A 30 -14.54 -4.07 7.84
CA THR A 30 -14.06 -3.17 8.90
C THR A 30 -12.91 -2.30 8.40
N VAL A 31 -11.95 -2.89 7.69
CA VAL A 31 -10.84 -2.15 7.09
C VAL A 31 -11.32 -1.18 6.01
N ALA A 32 -12.26 -1.60 5.16
CA ALA A 32 -12.84 -0.76 4.12
C ALA A 32 -13.53 0.48 4.71
N ALA A 33 -14.25 0.34 5.82
CA ALA A 33 -14.91 1.45 6.50
C ALA A 33 -13.94 2.58 6.91
N VAL A 34 -12.68 2.24 7.20
CA VAL A 34 -11.63 3.21 7.53
C VAL A 34 -10.85 3.64 6.29
N ALA A 35 -10.55 2.71 5.40
CA ALA A 35 -9.69 2.97 4.24
C ALA A 35 -10.38 3.84 3.17
N LEU A 36 -11.70 3.70 2.98
CA LEU A 36 -12.41 4.44 1.94
C LEU A 36 -12.48 5.95 2.20
N PRO A 37 -12.87 6.45 3.40
CA PRO A 37 -12.79 7.88 3.70
C PRO A 37 -11.37 8.45 3.54
N LEU A 38 -10.37 7.66 3.96
CA LEU A 38 -8.97 8.05 3.84
C LEU A 38 -8.54 8.17 2.37
N ALA A 39 -8.95 7.22 1.53
CA ALA A 39 -8.68 7.25 0.09
C ALA A 39 -9.30 8.46 -0.60
N LEU A 40 -10.53 8.84 -0.23
CA LEU A 40 -11.19 10.04 -0.73
C LEU A 40 -10.41 11.31 -0.35
N ALA A 41 -10.02 11.41 0.92
CA ALA A 41 -9.27 12.55 1.44
C ALA A 41 -7.90 12.70 0.76
N PHE A 42 -7.16 11.61 0.59
CA PHE A 42 -5.86 11.64 -0.08
C PHE A 42 -5.97 11.82 -1.60
N GLY A 43 -7.05 11.35 -2.23
CA GLY A 43 -7.34 11.65 -3.62
C GLY A 43 -7.41 13.16 -3.86
N VAL A 44 -8.23 13.85 -3.06
CA VAL A 44 -8.37 15.32 -3.14
C VAL A 44 -7.05 16.02 -2.78
N SER A 45 -6.38 15.59 -1.72
CA SER A 45 -5.11 16.19 -1.28
C SER A 45 -4.00 16.09 -2.31
N SER A 46 -3.99 15.03 -3.12
CA SER A 46 -2.98 14.86 -4.19
C SER A 46 -3.29 15.66 -5.46
N GLY A 47 -4.32 16.49 -5.45
CA GLY A 47 -4.74 17.29 -6.61
C GLY A 47 -5.62 16.54 -7.63
N ALA A 48 -5.99 15.30 -7.30
CA ALA A 48 -6.98 14.54 -8.04
C ALA A 48 -8.40 14.84 -7.49
N ASP A 49 -9.40 14.17 -8.06
CA ASP A 49 -10.74 14.21 -7.52
C ASP A 49 -10.96 13.06 -6.51
N ALA A 50 -11.98 13.19 -5.66
CA ALA A 50 -12.33 12.16 -4.67
C ALA A 50 -12.66 10.79 -5.32
N GLY A 51 -13.34 10.81 -6.47
CA GLY A 51 -13.67 9.60 -7.23
C GLY A 51 -12.42 8.88 -7.74
N ALA A 52 -11.42 9.63 -8.21
CA ALA A 52 -10.13 9.06 -8.61
C ALA A 52 -9.41 8.41 -7.45
N GLY A 53 -9.41 9.02 -6.26
CA GLY A 53 -8.86 8.44 -5.05
C GLY A 53 -9.55 7.12 -4.67
N PHE A 54 -10.88 7.09 -4.76
CA PHE A 54 -11.68 5.91 -4.47
C PHE A 54 -11.37 4.75 -5.43
N ILE A 55 -11.40 5.01 -6.74
CA ILE A 55 -11.10 4.00 -7.77
C ILE A 55 -9.68 3.47 -7.61
N THR A 56 -8.72 4.37 -7.36
CA THR A 56 -7.33 3.99 -7.14
C THR A 56 -7.18 3.07 -5.91
N ALA A 57 -7.88 3.35 -4.82
CA ALA A 57 -7.83 2.53 -3.63
C ALA A 57 -8.36 1.11 -3.88
N ILE A 58 -9.46 0.98 -4.64
CA ILE A 58 -10.03 -0.33 -4.99
C ILE A 58 -9.06 -1.11 -5.87
N ILE A 59 -8.59 -0.50 -6.97
CA ILE A 59 -7.72 -1.19 -7.94
C ILE A 59 -6.36 -1.51 -7.30
N ALA A 60 -5.73 -0.53 -6.64
CA ALA A 60 -4.44 -0.72 -6.01
C ALA A 60 -4.53 -1.73 -4.85
N GLY A 61 -5.58 -1.66 -4.03
CA GLY A 61 -5.82 -2.61 -2.94
C GLY A 61 -5.93 -4.05 -3.46
N LEU A 62 -6.67 -4.25 -4.55
CA LEU A 62 -6.82 -5.56 -5.16
C LEU A 62 -5.50 -6.05 -5.78
N VAL A 63 -4.84 -5.22 -6.58
CA VAL A 63 -3.57 -5.58 -7.25
C VAL A 63 -2.47 -5.87 -6.23
N ILE A 64 -2.31 -5.01 -5.24
CA ILE A 64 -1.29 -5.18 -4.20
C ILE A 64 -1.64 -6.37 -3.31
N GLY A 65 -2.91 -6.55 -2.94
CA GLY A 65 -3.35 -7.70 -2.15
C GLY A 65 -3.03 -9.03 -2.82
N VAL A 66 -3.24 -9.13 -4.14
CA VAL A 66 -2.91 -10.35 -4.89
C VAL A 66 -1.41 -10.53 -5.10
N LEU A 67 -0.65 -9.45 -5.33
CA LEU A 67 0.79 -9.52 -5.62
C LEU A 67 1.68 -9.41 -4.37
N SER A 68 1.12 -9.05 -3.22
CA SER A 68 1.88 -8.93 -1.97
C SER A 68 2.32 -10.30 -1.46
N GLY A 69 3.54 -10.38 -0.99
CA GLY A 69 4.04 -11.55 -0.26
C GLY A 69 3.94 -11.42 1.26
N ALA A 70 3.28 -10.39 1.75
CA ALA A 70 3.10 -10.14 3.18
C ALA A 70 1.67 -10.46 3.59
N SER A 71 1.50 -11.41 4.51
CA SER A 71 0.21 -11.77 5.09
C SER A 71 -0.28 -10.67 6.03
N TYR A 72 -1.59 -10.47 6.10
CA TYR A 72 -2.26 -9.52 7.01
C TYR A 72 -1.84 -8.06 6.82
N GLN A 73 -1.37 -7.68 5.64
CA GLN A 73 -0.99 -6.32 5.32
C GLN A 73 -1.96 -5.69 4.32
N ILE A 74 -2.40 -4.47 4.61
CA ILE A 74 -3.07 -3.61 3.64
C ILE A 74 -2.12 -2.48 3.25
N SER A 75 -2.03 -2.20 1.97
CA SER A 75 -1.26 -1.07 1.45
C SER A 75 -2.19 0.10 1.20
N GLY A 76 -1.80 1.26 1.67
CA GLY A 76 -2.59 2.47 1.53
C GLY A 76 -1.73 3.74 1.62
N PRO A 77 -2.31 4.90 1.30
CA PRO A 77 -1.61 6.17 1.41
C PRO A 77 -1.36 6.53 2.88
N THR A 78 -0.29 7.29 3.12
CA THR A 78 0.07 7.80 4.46
C THR A 78 0.05 9.32 4.48
N GLY A 79 -0.15 9.91 5.67
CA GLY A 79 -0.13 11.36 5.85
C GLY A 79 1.18 12.00 5.40
N ALA A 80 2.32 11.35 5.65
CA ALA A 80 3.63 11.82 5.20
C ALA A 80 3.72 11.89 3.66
N MET A 81 3.16 10.92 2.96
CA MET A 81 3.11 10.93 1.49
C MET A 81 2.21 12.04 0.96
N SER A 82 1.07 12.32 1.60
CA SER A 82 0.16 13.37 1.16
C SER A 82 0.82 14.75 1.22
N ALA A 83 1.61 15.04 2.23
CA ALA A 83 2.35 16.30 2.33
C ALA A 83 3.29 16.54 1.14
N ILE A 84 4.01 15.49 0.71
CA ILE A 84 4.88 15.53 -0.46
C ILE A 84 4.06 15.70 -1.74
N LEU A 85 2.97 14.96 -1.87
CA LEU A 85 2.11 14.98 -3.06
C LEU A 85 1.39 16.32 -3.24
N ILE A 86 0.98 16.99 -2.15
CA ILE A 86 0.40 18.34 -2.21
C ILE A 86 1.42 19.32 -2.82
N GLY A 87 2.66 19.33 -2.31
CA GLY A 87 3.71 20.19 -2.86
C GLY A 87 4.00 19.90 -4.34
N LEU A 88 4.00 18.63 -4.72
CA LEU A 88 4.24 18.20 -6.09
C LEU A 88 3.06 18.61 -7.01
N SER A 89 1.83 18.41 -6.55
CA SER A 89 0.63 18.71 -7.34
C SER A 89 0.44 20.22 -7.54
N THR A 90 0.79 21.04 -6.56
CA THR A 90 0.73 22.51 -6.68
C THR A 90 1.78 23.07 -7.64
N THR A 91 2.95 22.42 -7.73
CA THR A 91 4.06 22.91 -8.58
C THR A 91 3.96 22.39 -10.01
N TYR A 92 3.66 21.11 -10.19
CA TYR A 92 3.72 20.39 -11.48
C TYR A 92 2.36 19.85 -11.94
N GLY A 93 1.31 20.08 -11.16
CA GLY A 93 -0.01 19.56 -11.44
C GLY A 93 -0.10 18.03 -11.29
N LEU A 94 -1.24 17.48 -11.67
CA LEU A 94 -1.51 16.03 -11.56
C LEU A 94 -0.58 15.18 -12.44
N GLN A 95 -0.12 15.72 -13.57
CA GLN A 95 0.84 15.03 -14.43
C GLN A 95 2.18 14.78 -13.71
N GLY A 96 2.64 15.76 -12.94
CA GLY A 96 3.85 15.61 -12.11
C GLY A 96 3.71 14.50 -11.07
N VAL A 97 2.54 14.37 -10.47
CA VAL A 97 2.24 13.30 -9.51
C VAL A 97 2.30 11.92 -10.17
N PHE A 98 1.75 11.77 -11.38
CA PHE A 98 1.80 10.50 -12.12
C PHE A 98 3.23 10.10 -12.51
N ILE A 99 4.01 11.06 -13.00
CA ILE A 99 5.41 10.81 -13.38
C ILE A 99 6.22 10.41 -12.15
N ALA A 100 6.08 11.13 -11.04
CA ALA A 100 6.78 10.83 -9.80
C ALA A 100 6.39 9.46 -9.24
N SER A 101 5.12 9.10 -9.28
CA SER A 101 4.62 7.79 -8.85
C SER A 101 5.20 6.66 -9.71
N PHE A 102 5.25 6.84 -11.02
CA PHE A 102 5.85 5.88 -11.93
C PHE A 102 7.35 5.71 -11.68
N LEU A 103 8.08 6.82 -11.53
CA LEU A 103 9.51 6.79 -11.20
C LEU A 103 9.77 6.08 -9.87
N SER A 104 8.98 6.38 -8.85
CA SER A 104 9.06 5.74 -7.53
C SER A 104 8.86 4.22 -7.64
N GLY A 105 7.87 3.78 -8.42
CA GLY A 105 7.63 2.36 -8.70
C GLY A 105 8.84 1.68 -9.37
N CYS A 106 9.45 2.33 -10.36
CA CYS A 106 10.68 1.85 -11.01
C CYS A 106 11.85 1.74 -10.01
N MET A 107 12.04 2.74 -9.16
CA MET A 107 13.07 2.73 -8.13
C MET A 107 12.87 1.59 -7.12
N LEU A 108 11.62 1.33 -6.71
CA LEU A 108 11.30 0.22 -5.81
C LEU A 108 11.59 -1.14 -6.45
N ILE A 109 11.33 -1.32 -7.73
CA ILE A 109 11.68 -2.55 -8.46
C ILE A 109 13.20 -2.74 -8.48
N ILE A 110 13.96 -1.69 -8.78
CA ILE A 110 15.42 -1.73 -8.77
C ILE A 110 15.93 -2.08 -7.37
N ALA A 111 15.43 -1.42 -6.32
CA ALA A 111 15.79 -1.68 -4.94
C ALA A 111 15.49 -3.14 -4.52
N SER A 112 14.38 -3.69 -5.01
CA SER A 112 14.01 -5.09 -4.79
C SER A 112 14.98 -6.07 -5.44
N LEU A 113 15.44 -5.78 -6.67
CA LEU A 113 16.45 -6.59 -7.36
C LEU A 113 17.79 -6.63 -6.60
N PHE A 114 18.19 -5.51 -6.02
CA PHE A 114 19.38 -5.41 -5.16
C PHE A 114 19.17 -5.96 -3.74
N LYS A 115 17.96 -6.47 -3.42
CA LYS A 115 17.61 -7.03 -2.10
C LYS A 115 17.81 -6.02 -0.95
N PHE A 116 17.58 -4.73 -1.20
CA PHE A 116 17.68 -3.69 -0.18
C PHE A 116 16.73 -3.89 1.00
N GLY A 117 15.70 -4.71 0.87
CA GLY A 117 14.86 -5.13 1.99
C GLY A 117 15.65 -5.74 3.16
N LYS A 118 16.82 -6.37 2.92
CA LYS A 118 17.70 -6.83 3.99
C LYS A 118 18.31 -5.70 4.81
N ILE A 119 18.51 -4.53 4.23
CA ILE A 119 19.06 -3.35 4.92
C ILE A 119 18.04 -2.81 5.91
N VAL A 120 16.75 -2.92 5.61
CA VAL A 120 15.66 -2.48 6.51
C VAL A 120 15.68 -3.27 7.82
N SER A 121 16.12 -4.53 7.81
CA SER A 121 16.22 -5.35 9.03
C SER A 121 17.30 -4.86 10.02
N PHE A 122 18.20 -4.00 9.59
CA PHE A 122 19.21 -3.36 10.46
C PHE A 122 18.69 -2.08 11.14
N ILE A 123 17.49 -1.61 10.76
CA ILE A 123 16.90 -0.40 11.37
C ILE A 123 16.43 -0.76 12.79
N PRO A 124 16.92 -0.07 13.83
CA PRO A 124 16.47 -0.29 15.20
C PRO A 124 14.97 -0.04 15.35
N THR A 125 14.30 -0.83 16.17
CA THR A 125 12.86 -0.71 16.43
C THR A 125 12.48 0.68 16.95
N SER A 126 13.37 1.34 17.71
CA SER A 126 13.16 2.69 18.20
C SER A 126 12.99 3.73 17.07
N VAL A 127 13.69 3.56 15.95
CA VAL A 127 13.55 4.43 14.77
C VAL A 127 12.19 4.21 14.11
N ILE A 128 11.77 2.95 13.97
CA ILE A 128 10.46 2.60 13.40
C ILE A 128 9.33 3.15 14.28
N THR A 129 9.44 2.98 15.59
CA THR A 129 8.43 3.49 16.54
C THR A 129 8.39 5.01 16.51
N GLY A 130 9.54 5.69 16.49
CA GLY A 130 9.61 7.15 16.38
C GLY A 130 8.98 7.68 15.11
N PHE A 131 9.24 7.04 13.98
CA PHE A 131 8.63 7.39 12.69
C PHE A 131 7.11 7.21 12.72
N THR A 132 6.63 6.06 13.21
CA THR A 132 5.19 5.77 13.29
C THR A 132 4.44 6.70 14.25
N SER A 133 5.11 7.15 15.32
CA SER A 133 4.51 8.08 16.29
C SER A 133 4.53 9.54 15.82
N GLY A 134 5.35 9.87 14.82
CA GLY A 134 5.49 11.22 14.26
C GLY A 134 4.61 11.51 13.05
N ILE A 135 3.91 10.49 12.53
CA ILE A 135 2.97 10.58 11.41
C ILE A 135 1.54 10.67 11.93
#